data_f07357487e1a642935f75463dc3f1a06
#
_entry.id   f07357487e1a642935f75463dc3f1a06
#
_cell.length_a   1.000
_cell.length_b   1.000
_cell.length_c   1.000
_cell.angle_alpha   90.00
_cell.angle_beta   90.00
_cell.angle_gamma   90.00
#
_symmetry.space_group_name_H-M   'P 1'
#
loop_
_entity.id
_entity.type
_entity.pdbx_description
1 polymer ?
#
loop_
_entity_poly.entity_id
_entity_poly.type
_entity_poly.pdbx_seq_one_letter_code
_entity_poly.pdbx_strand_id
1 'polypeptide(L)' 'MEYTVDRFEGDTAVLEPAQGPIRTEKIDRALLPPETREGDILLCEDGHWRVDAAATAARRERLRRRFSAVRPG' A
#
# COMPACT_ATOMS: atom_id res chain seq x y z
N MET A 1 5.92 -10.75 3.61
CA MET A 1 4.67 -10.21 4.18
C MET A 1 4.21 -9.01 3.38
N GLU A 2 2.94 -8.93 3.06
CA GLU A 2 2.38 -7.88 2.23
C GLU A 2 1.70 -6.81 3.06
N TYR A 3 1.87 -5.55 2.66
CA TYR A 3 1.28 -4.39 3.32
C TYR A 3 0.73 -3.43 2.27
N THR A 4 -0.26 -2.63 2.67
CA THR A 4 -0.73 -1.50 1.87
C THR A 4 -0.35 -0.21 2.59
N VAL A 5 0.15 0.76 1.86
CA VAL A 5 0.45 2.08 2.44
C VAL A 5 -0.85 2.84 2.62
N ASP A 6 -1.23 3.09 3.88
CA ASP A 6 -2.42 3.86 4.20
C ASP A 6 -2.17 5.35 3.99
N ARG A 7 -1.11 5.84 4.60
CA ARG A 7 -0.72 7.25 4.51
C ARG A 7 0.69 7.47 5.03
N PHE A 8 1.18 8.68 4.84
CA PHE A 8 2.40 9.14 5.48
C PHE A 8 2.07 10.23 6.49
N GLU A 9 2.73 10.17 7.63
CA GLU A 9 2.65 11.20 8.67
C GLU A 9 4.07 11.69 8.93
N GLY A 10 4.49 12.76 8.25
CA GLY A 10 5.86 13.24 8.32
C GLY A 10 6.85 12.17 7.88
N ASP A 11 7.77 11.78 8.76
CA ASP A 11 8.78 10.76 8.49
C ASP A 11 8.28 9.34 8.80
N THR A 12 7.01 9.19 9.09
CA THR A 12 6.40 7.90 9.45
C THR A 12 5.50 7.42 8.33
N ALA A 13 5.64 6.14 7.97
CA ALA A 13 4.71 5.47 7.07
C ALA A 13 3.72 4.65 7.90
N VAL A 14 2.45 4.80 7.60
CA VAL A 14 1.37 4.05 8.24
C VAL A 14 0.92 2.96 7.28
N LEU A 15 1.15 1.72 7.67
CA LEU A 15 0.91 0.55 6.83
C LEU A 15 -0.19 -0.32 7.40
N GLU A 16 -0.93 -0.97 6.52
CA GLU A 16 -1.94 -1.94 6.89
C GLU A 16 -1.51 -3.32 6.40
N PRO A 17 -1.30 -4.30 7.32
CA PRO A 17 -0.97 -5.66 6.90
C PRO A 17 -2.11 -6.27 6.10
N ALA A 18 -1.75 -7.03 5.06
CA ALA A 18 -2.74 -7.70 4.20
C ALA A 18 -3.46 -8.84 4.90
N GLN A 19 -2.85 -9.41 5.93
CA GLN A 19 -3.42 -10.56 6.65
C GLN A 19 -3.53 -10.26 8.13
N GLY A 20 -4.43 -11.00 8.77
CA GLY A 20 -4.68 -10.85 10.19
C GLY A 20 -5.76 -9.81 10.49
N PRO A 21 -5.94 -9.42 11.77
CA PRO A 21 -6.92 -8.41 12.14
C PRO A 21 -6.63 -7.07 11.47
N ILE A 22 -7.68 -6.31 11.23
CA ILE A 22 -7.53 -4.94 10.70
C ILE A 22 -6.78 -4.11 11.72
N ARG A 23 -5.62 -3.58 11.30
CA ARG A 23 -4.78 -2.75 12.16
C ARG A 23 -3.82 -1.96 11.30
N THR A 24 -3.18 -0.97 11.89
CA THR A 24 -2.10 -0.24 11.23
C THR A 24 -0.79 -0.46 11.99
N GLU A 25 0.31 -0.41 11.24
CA GLU A 25 1.66 -0.45 11.80
C GLU A 25 2.39 0.79 11.31
N LYS A 26 3.17 1.40 12.20
CA LYS A 26 3.96 2.59 11.87
C LYS A 26 5.42 2.21 11.77
N ILE A 27 6.04 2.61 10.68
CA ILE A 27 7.48 2.40 10.47
C ILE A 27 8.13 3.69 9.99
N ASP A 28 9.44 3.74 10.10
CA ASP A 28 10.21 4.86 9.57
C ASP A 28 10.12 4.87 8.05
N ARG A 29 9.67 5.99 7.49
CA ARG A 29 9.56 6.16 6.04
C ARG A 29 10.88 5.90 5.31
N ALA A 30 12.02 6.18 5.95
CA ALA A 30 13.33 5.97 5.37
C ALA A 30 13.64 4.50 5.08
N LEU A 31 12.91 3.56 5.69
CA LEU A 31 13.08 2.14 5.42
C LEU A 31 12.45 1.70 4.10
N LEU A 32 11.60 2.53 3.52
CA LEU A 32 10.89 2.22 2.29
C LEU A 32 11.61 2.75 1.06
N PRO A 33 11.36 2.15 -0.12
CA PRO A 33 11.85 2.73 -1.38
C PRO A 33 11.38 4.18 -1.52
N PRO A 34 12.23 5.09 -2.04
CA PRO A 34 11.87 6.50 -2.12
C PRO A 34 10.67 6.81 -3.01
N GLU A 35 10.35 5.93 -3.96
CA GLU A 35 9.19 6.07 -4.85
C GLU A 35 7.87 5.64 -4.23
N THR A 36 7.88 5.14 -2.99
CA THR A 36 6.67 4.64 -2.33
C THR A 36 5.62 5.73 -2.15
N ARG A 37 4.38 5.43 -2.50
CA ARG A 37 3.24 6.34 -2.41
C ARG A 37 2.08 5.73 -1.64
N GLU A 38 1.15 6.57 -1.23
CA GLU A 38 -0.10 6.10 -0.66
C GLU A 38 -0.81 5.15 -1.63
N GLY A 39 -1.33 4.07 -1.08
CA GLY A 39 -2.02 3.05 -1.87
C GLY A 39 -1.13 1.99 -2.48
N ASP A 40 0.19 2.15 -2.41
CA ASP A 40 1.10 1.14 -2.92
C ASP A 40 1.04 -0.14 -2.08
N ILE A 41 1.23 -1.27 -2.77
CA ILE A 41 1.39 -2.57 -2.13
C ILE A 41 2.88 -2.80 -1.91
N LEU A 42 3.25 -3.10 -0.68
CA LEU A 42 4.63 -3.36 -0.29
C LEU A 42 4.82 -4.80 0.10
N LEU A 43 6.00 -5.33 -0.20
CA LEU A 43 6.44 -6.62 0.28
C LEU A 43 7.64 -6.43 1.20
N CYS A 44 7.62 -7.08 2.34
CA CYS A 44 8.73 -7.11 3.28
C CYS A 44 9.19 -8.55 3.46
N GLU A 45 10.44 -8.81 3.08
CA GLU A 45 11.06 -10.13 3.22
C GLU A 45 12.46 -9.95 3.78
N ASP A 46 12.74 -10.62 4.89
CA ASP A 46 14.06 -10.57 5.55
C ASP A 46 14.51 -9.12 5.84
N GLY A 47 13.57 -8.28 6.26
CA GLY A 47 13.84 -6.88 6.56
C GLY A 47 14.00 -5.98 5.35
N HIS A 48 13.83 -6.51 4.15
CA HIS A 48 13.90 -5.73 2.90
C HIS A 48 12.51 -5.37 2.41
N TRP A 49 12.32 -4.09 2.09
CA TRP A 49 11.05 -3.55 1.61
C TRP A 49 11.13 -3.26 0.13
N ARG A 50 10.09 -3.64 -0.60
CA ARG A 50 9.97 -3.30 -2.02
C ARG A 50 8.52 -3.05 -2.39
N VAL A 51 8.30 -2.23 -3.40
CA VAL A 51 6.96 -2.01 -3.96
C VAL A 51 6.65 -3.16 -4.91
N ASP A 52 5.49 -3.77 -4.71
CA ASP A 52 4.97 -4.76 -5.66
C ASP A 52 4.19 -4.01 -6.74
N ALA A 53 4.87 -3.69 -7.84
CA ALA A 53 4.30 -2.88 -8.90
C ALA A 53 3.08 -3.55 -9.55
N ALA A 54 3.13 -4.87 -9.73
CA ALA A 54 2.02 -5.61 -10.33
C ALA A 54 0.78 -5.59 -9.43
N ALA A 55 0.95 -5.84 -8.14
CA ALA A 55 -0.15 -5.81 -7.18
C ALA A 55 -0.71 -4.40 -7.02
N THR A 56 0.15 -3.39 -7.02
CA THR A 56 -0.26 -1.98 -6.95
C THR A 56 -1.11 -1.60 -8.15
N ALA A 57 -0.67 -1.96 -9.34
CA ALA A 57 -1.40 -1.69 -10.57
C ALA A 57 -2.75 -2.42 -10.59
N ALA A 58 -2.77 -3.68 -10.17
CA ALA A 58 -3.99 -4.47 -10.09
C ALA A 58 -5.01 -3.85 -9.13
N ARG A 59 -4.54 -3.35 -7.98
CA ARG A 59 -5.39 -2.66 -7.00
C ARG A 59 -5.98 -1.38 -7.59
N ARG A 60 -5.17 -0.58 -8.26
CA ARG A 60 -5.64 0.65 -8.90
C ARG A 60 -6.69 0.36 -9.97
N GLU A 61 -6.48 -0.70 -10.75
CA GLU A 61 -7.41 -1.10 -11.78
C GLU A 61 -8.74 -1.55 -11.19
N ARG A 62 -8.72 -2.32 -10.10
CA ARG A 62 -9.95 -2.72 -9.41
C ARG A 62 -10.73 -1.53 -8.89
N LEU A 63 -10.04 -0.55 -8.29
CA LEU A 63 -10.69 0.65 -7.78
C LEU A 63 -11.30 1.48 -8.91
N ARG A 64 -10.58 1.61 -10.02
CA ARG A 64 -11.07 2.35 -11.18
C ARG A 64 -12.33 1.73 -11.75
N ARG A 65 -12.36 0.41 -11.92
CA ARG A 65 -13.54 -0.31 -12.40
C ARG A 65 -14.71 -0.16 -11.47
N ARG A 66 -14.46 -0.21 -10.18
CA ARG A 66 -15.48 -0.05 -9.16
C ARG A 66 -16.15 1.32 -9.25
N PHE A 67 -15.36 2.37 -9.37
CA PHE A 67 -15.89 3.72 -9.52
C PHE A 67 -16.62 3.90 -10.84
N SER A 68 -16.11 3.35 -11.91
CA SER A 68 -16.76 3.39 -13.21
C SER A 68 -18.13 2.71 -13.21
N ALA A 69 -18.27 1.60 -12.48
CA ALA A 69 -19.51 0.85 -12.38
C ALA A 69 -20.60 1.59 -11.63
N VAL A 70 -20.24 2.47 -10.70
CA VAL A 70 -21.21 3.26 -9.90
C VAL A 70 -21.58 4.56 -10.57
N ARG A 71 -20.90 4.92 -11.63
CA ARG A 71 -21.07 6.18 -12.29
C ARG A 71 -22.38 6.19 -13.07
N PRO A 72 -23.28 7.17 -12.85
CA PRO A 72 -24.48 7.28 -13.67
C PRO A 72 -24.06 7.49 -15.12
N GLY A 73 -24.65 6.73 -15.98
CA GLY A 73 -24.32 6.63 -17.38
C GLY A 73 -24.32 7.92 -18.16
#